data_9bf45a7b5b0dfb6a312ea531fdaf6e9c
#
_entry.id   9bf45a7b5b0dfb6a312ea531fdaf6e9c
#
_cell.length_a   1.000
_cell.length_b   1.000
_cell.length_c   1.000
_cell.angle_alpha   90.00
_cell.angle_beta   90.00
_cell.angle_gamma   90.00
#
_symmetry.space_group_name_H-M   'P 1'
#
loop_
_entity.id
_entity.type
_entity.pdbx_description
1 polymer ?
#
loop_
_entity_poly.entity_id
_entity_poly.type
_entity_poly.pdbx_seq_one_letter_code
_entity_poly.pdbx_strand_id
1 'polypeptide(L)'
;MRKKTIVDGLEISYIEEGEGSPVLLLHGWGCNGGHWKAVIEGLKADHRVVAPDIPGFGESEEPPETWTTADFADFFEHFLAAIEMQDPVIIGHSNGGRISMMLASRSLARKVILTDSAGIKPHHSASYYAKVYSYKAMKKALSLPLLRDKKEAILDKYRGKTGSADYNAASPGMRRIMSTVLGEDFIPVLKQIKVPTLLVWGSEDTATPLSDGETMESVLKENGVDTALIVFEGRSHFAYLEECPRFISICKAFI
;
A
#
# COMPACT_ATOMS: atom_id res chain seq x y z
N MET A 1 11.30 11.91 15.13
CA MET A 1 10.85 13.32 14.95
C MET A 1 10.15 13.44 13.61
N ARG A 2 9.04 14.25 13.51
CA ARG A 2 8.37 14.49 12.23
C ARG A 2 9.14 15.57 11.46
N LYS A 3 9.39 15.32 10.19
CA LYS A 3 10.11 16.18 9.25
C LYS A 3 9.26 16.41 8.01
N LYS A 4 9.66 17.39 7.19
CA LYS A 4 9.05 17.65 5.88
C LYS A 4 10.14 17.85 4.83
N THR A 5 9.87 17.46 3.61
CA THR A 5 10.71 17.72 2.44
C THR A 5 9.84 17.95 1.22
N ILE A 6 10.40 18.59 0.19
CA ILE A 6 9.71 18.77 -1.09
C ILE A 6 10.32 17.79 -2.10
N VAL A 7 9.47 16.98 -2.71
CA VAL A 7 9.85 16.03 -3.77
C VAL A 7 8.91 16.22 -4.94
N ASP A 8 9.42 16.44 -6.13
CA ASP A 8 8.65 16.68 -7.36
C ASP A 8 7.57 17.76 -7.22
N GLY A 9 7.85 18.77 -6.37
CA GLY A 9 6.93 19.87 -6.09
C GLY A 9 5.85 19.58 -5.03
N LEU A 10 5.82 18.37 -4.43
CA LEU A 10 4.90 18.01 -3.34
C LEU A 10 5.61 18.11 -1.98
N GLU A 11 4.96 18.72 -0.99
CA GLU A 11 5.41 18.70 0.40
C GLU A 11 5.03 17.36 1.03
N ILE A 12 6.04 16.62 1.49
CA ILE A 12 5.90 15.30 2.11
C ILE A 12 6.33 15.35 3.56
N SER A 13 5.43 14.92 4.43
CA SER A 13 5.67 14.72 5.85
C SER A 13 6.15 13.30 6.12
N TYR A 14 7.15 13.13 7.00
CA TYR A 14 7.65 11.82 7.38
C TYR A 14 8.19 11.81 8.81
N ILE A 15 8.16 10.65 9.44
CA ILE A 15 8.81 10.39 10.72
C ILE A 15 10.17 9.80 10.42
N GLU A 16 11.21 10.29 11.09
CA GLU A 16 12.56 9.72 11.03
C GLU A 16 13.13 9.61 12.43
N GLU A 17 13.60 8.40 12.77
CA GLU A 17 14.18 8.06 14.08
C GLU A 17 15.33 7.07 13.89
N GLY A 18 16.29 7.14 14.81
CA GLY A 18 17.44 6.24 14.86
C GLY A 18 18.53 6.56 13.83
N GLU A 19 19.60 5.78 13.88
CA GLU A 19 20.76 5.84 13.00
C GLU A 19 21.17 4.42 12.60
N GLY A 20 21.98 4.27 11.55
CA GLY A 20 22.45 2.97 11.07
C GLY A 20 21.80 2.52 9.77
N SER A 21 21.61 1.21 9.61
CA SER A 21 21.09 0.65 8.36
C SER A 21 19.68 1.15 8.03
N PRO A 22 19.41 1.58 6.78
CA PRO A 22 18.16 2.24 6.44
C PRO A 22 16.97 1.27 6.36
N VAL A 23 15.84 1.69 6.92
CA VAL A 23 14.55 1.00 6.86
C VAL A 23 13.46 2.00 6.46
N LEU A 24 12.74 1.71 5.37
CA LEU A 24 11.59 2.48 4.90
C LEU A 24 10.29 1.75 5.24
N LEU A 25 9.35 2.44 5.88
CA LEU A 25 8.05 1.90 6.27
C LEU A 25 6.93 2.55 5.46
N LEU A 26 6.23 1.77 4.64
CA LEU A 26 5.15 2.24 3.77
C LEU A 26 3.79 1.74 4.27
N HIS A 27 2.93 2.66 4.68
CA HIS A 27 1.62 2.36 5.27
C HIS A 27 0.55 2.00 4.23
N GLY A 28 -0.58 1.45 4.70
CA GLY A 28 -1.75 1.14 3.87
C GLY A 28 -2.60 2.36 3.53
N TRP A 29 -3.60 2.15 2.68
CA TRP A 29 -4.58 3.16 2.31
C TRP A 29 -5.32 3.69 3.55
N GLY A 30 -5.55 5.01 3.61
CA GLY A 30 -6.22 5.64 4.75
C GLY A 30 -5.39 5.76 6.04
N CYS A 31 -4.17 5.23 6.04
CA CYS A 31 -3.22 5.31 7.15
C CYS A 31 -2.25 6.49 6.99
N ASN A 32 -1.26 6.56 7.85
CA ASN A 32 -0.14 7.51 7.79
C ASN A 32 1.10 6.93 8.49
N GLY A 33 2.24 7.59 8.43
CA GLY A 33 3.48 7.14 9.07
C GLY A 33 3.39 6.88 10.56
N GLY A 34 2.43 7.52 11.26
CA GLY A 34 2.21 7.31 12.69
C GLY A 34 1.71 5.91 13.07
N HIS A 35 1.11 5.15 12.13
CA HIS A 35 0.71 3.76 12.36
C HIS A 35 1.91 2.84 12.59
N TRP A 36 3.10 3.25 12.16
CA TRP A 36 4.34 2.52 12.38
C TRP A 36 5.05 2.84 13.70
N LYS A 37 4.46 3.68 14.58
CA LYS A 37 5.12 4.17 15.80
C LYS A 37 5.76 3.05 16.64
N ALA A 38 5.04 1.97 16.90
CA ALA A 38 5.57 0.87 17.71
C ALA A 38 6.71 0.11 17.01
N VAL A 39 6.62 -0.05 15.67
CA VAL A 39 7.69 -0.67 14.86
C VAL A 39 8.92 0.24 14.83
N ILE A 40 8.75 1.55 14.66
CA ILE A 40 9.83 2.54 14.72
C ILE A 40 10.56 2.44 16.07
N GLU A 41 9.82 2.46 17.19
CA GLU A 41 10.40 2.31 18.54
C GLU A 41 11.18 1.00 18.69
N GLY A 42 10.69 -0.06 18.08
CA GLY A 42 11.35 -1.36 18.12
C GLY A 42 12.65 -1.45 17.30
N LEU A 43 12.77 -0.69 16.22
CA LEU A 43 13.89 -0.79 15.27
C LEU A 43 14.93 0.34 15.39
N LYS A 44 14.54 1.51 15.90
CA LYS A 44 15.37 2.72 15.90
C LYS A 44 16.68 2.64 16.69
N ALA A 45 16.86 1.63 17.54
CA ALA A 45 18.09 1.45 18.29
C ALA A 45 19.27 1.09 17.38
N ASP A 46 19.00 0.38 16.28
CA ASP A 46 20.01 -0.20 15.39
C ASP A 46 19.85 0.24 13.94
N HIS A 47 18.77 0.96 13.62
CA HIS A 47 18.39 1.33 12.25
C HIS A 47 17.94 2.79 12.14
N ARG A 48 18.27 3.40 11.00
CA ARG A 48 17.66 4.65 10.56
C ARG A 48 16.30 4.32 9.95
N VAL A 49 15.23 4.58 10.69
CA VAL A 49 13.86 4.22 10.30
C VAL A 49 13.12 5.44 9.79
N VAL A 50 12.60 5.37 8.58
CA VAL A 50 11.81 6.43 7.94
C VAL A 50 10.42 5.92 7.60
N ALA A 51 9.40 6.64 8.04
CA ALA A 51 7.98 6.35 7.78
C ALA A 51 7.29 7.59 7.20
N PRO A 52 7.24 7.75 5.88
CA PRO A 52 6.53 8.86 5.24
C PRO A 52 5.02 8.69 5.38
N ASP A 53 4.33 9.81 5.40
CA ASP A 53 2.93 9.87 4.99
C ASP A 53 2.93 9.78 3.46
N ILE A 54 2.41 8.69 2.90
CA ILE A 54 2.35 8.50 1.43
C ILE A 54 1.55 9.65 0.81
N PRO A 55 1.95 10.20 -0.37
CA PRO A 55 1.22 11.29 -1.03
C PRO A 55 -0.31 11.08 -1.06
N GLY A 56 -1.05 12.07 -0.58
CA GLY A 56 -2.51 12.02 -0.42
C GLY A 56 -2.99 11.54 0.95
N PHE A 57 -2.07 11.25 1.88
CA PHE A 57 -2.41 10.80 3.23
C PHE A 57 -1.66 11.60 4.30
N GLY A 58 -2.21 11.55 5.54
CA GLY A 58 -1.61 12.20 6.70
C GLY A 58 -1.43 13.71 6.50
N GLU A 59 -0.20 14.19 6.64
CA GLU A 59 0.17 15.59 6.44
C GLU A 59 0.90 15.83 5.10
N SER A 60 0.93 14.84 4.21
CA SER A 60 1.50 14.97 2.87
C SER A 60 0.48 15.48 1.87
N GLU A 61 0.93 16.27 0.89
CA GLU A 61 0.07 16.78 -0.18
C GLU A 61 -0.46 15.66 -1.07
N GLU A 62 -1.63 15.91 -1.69
CA GLU A 62 -2.21 14.98 -2.66
C GLU A 62 -1.47 15.06 -4.01
N PRO A 63 -1.33 13.92 -4.73
CA PRO A 63 -0.85 13.94 -6.11
C PRO A 63 -1.70 14.86 -6.98
N PRO A 64 -1.10 15.69 -7.86
CA PRO A 64 -1.83 16.64 -8.71
C PRO A 64 -2.65 15.93 -9.80
N GLU A 65 -2.28 14.69 -10.12
CA GLU A 65 -2.90 13.87 -11.16
C GLU A 65 -3.33 12.50 -10.63
N THR A 66 -3.96 11.70 -11.49
CA THR A 66 -4.32 10.32 -11.12
C THR A 66 -3.09 9.43 -11.27
N TRP A 67 -2.49 9.05 -10.15
CA TRP A 67 -1.33 8.18 -10.11
C TRP A 67 -1.69 6.69 -10.19
N THR A 68 -0.82 5.94 -10.84
CA THR A 68 -0.69 4.48 -10.77
C THR A 68 0.28 4.11 -9.64
N THR A 69 0.42 2.81 -9.32
CA THR A 69 1.46 2.39 -8.37
C THR A 69 2.87 2.64 -8.92
N ALA A 70 3.05 2.65 -10.24
CA ALA A 70 4.33 3.01 -10.85
C ALA A 70 4.69 4.48 -10.58
N ASP A 71 3.72 5.41 -10.67
CA ASP A 71 3.95 6.83 -10.37
C ASP A 71 4.31 7.04 -8.88
N PHE A 72 3.67 6.30 -7.97
CA PHE A 72 4.09 6.29 -6.56
C PHE A 72 5.51 5.78 -6.39
N ALA A 73 5.91 4.75 -7.12
CA ALA A 73 7.27 4.23 -7.03
C ALA A 73 8.31 5.21 -7.61
N ASP A 74 8.00 5.89 -8.73
CA ASP A 74 8.84 6.97 -9.28
C ASP A 74 9.03 8.07 -8.24
N PHE A 75 7.95 8.49 -7.61
CA PHE A 75 7.99 9.47 -6.53
C PHE A 75 8.85 9.02 -5.34
N PHE A 76 8.71 7.76 -4.89
CA PHE A 76 9.50 7.24 -3.78
C PHE A 76 10.98 7.03 -4.14
N GLU A 77 11.33 6.75 -5.38
CA GLU A 77 12.72 6.78 -5.85
C GLU A 77 13.34 8.17 -5.66
N HIS A 78 12.63 9.23 -6.05
CA HIS A 78 13.05 10.61 -5.83
C HIS A 78 13.06 11.00 -4.35
N PHE A 79 12.08 10.53 -3.56
CA PHE A 79 12.05 10.74 -2.12
C PHE A 79 13.27 10.12 -1.43
N LEU A 80 13.61 8.87 -1.76
CA LEU A 80 14.81 8.20 -1.23
C LEU A 80 16.09 9.00 -1.55
N ALA A 81 16.19 9.51 -2.77
CA ALA A 81 17.32 10.37 -3.17
C ALA A 81 17.33 11.69 -2.37
N ALA A 82 16.19 12.35 -2.20
CA ALA A 82 16.06 13.61 -1.48
C ALA A 82 16.43 13.53 0.02
N ILE A 83 16.21 12.36 0.64
CA ILE A 83 16.58 12.10 2.04
C ILE A 83 17.90 11.35 2.19
N GLU A 84 18.65 11.17 1.10
CA GLU A 84 19.95 10.44 1.08
C GLU A 84 19.83 9.03 1.69
N MET A 85 18.78 8.29 1.32
CA MET A 85 18.56 6.91 1.75
C MET A 85 18.86 5.94 0.61
N GLN A 86 19.93 5.18 0.75
CA GLN A 86 20.37 4.22 -0.25
C GLN A 86 20.11 2.79 0.24
N ASP A 87 19.63 1.93 -0.66
CA ASP A 87 19.48 0.50 -0.47
C ASP A 87 18.76 0.10 0.84
N PRO A 88 17.55 0.66 1.12
CA PRO A 88 16.83 0.37 2.34
C PRO A 88 16.29 -1.07 2.37
N VAL A 89 16.03 -1.60 3.58
CA VAL A 89 14.98 -2.60 3.75
C VAL A 89 13.65 -1.87 3.69
N ILE A 90 12.72 -2.37 2.89
CA ILE A 90 11.38 -1.78 2.78
C ILE A 90 10.35 -2.68 3.46
N ILE A 91 9.56 -2.13 4.36
CA ILE A 91 8.44 -2.82 5.01
C ILE A 91 7.15 -2.14 4.54
N GLY A 92 6.31 -2.89 3.83
CA GLY A 92 5.07 -2.36 3.27
C GLY A 92 3.83 -3.08 3.75
N HIS A 93 2.82 -2.31 4.18
CA HIS A 93 1.51 -2.81 4.55
C HIS A 93 0.48 -2.49 3.48
N SER A 94 -0.34 -3.47 3.09
CA SER A 94 -1.48 -3.25 2.19
C SER A 94 -1.10 -2.50 0.91
N ASN A 95 -1.61 -1.29 0.67
CA ASN A 95 -1.22 -0.44 -0.47
C ASN A 95 0.28 -0.07 -0.46
N GLY A 96 0.87 0.15 0.72
CA GLY A 96 2.32 0.35 0.86
C GLY A 96 3.12 -0.88 0.39
N GLY A 97 2.55 -2.07 0.50
CA GLY A 97 3.13 -3.29 -0.04
C GLY A 97 3.21 -3.29 -1.58
N ARG A 98 2.20 -2.75 -2.29
CA ARG A 98 2.27 -2.55 -3.75
C ARG A 98 3.46 -1.68 -4.15
N ILE A 99 3.61 -0.54 -3.46
CA ILE A 99 4.72 0.38 -3.71
C ILE A 99 6.06 -0.31 -3.40
N SER A 100 6.14 -1.05 -2.29
CA SER A 100 7.33 -1.82 -1.91
C SER A 100 7.73 -2.85 -2.97
N MET A 101 6.77 -3.60 -3.51
CA MET A 101 7.02 -4.55 -4.60
C MET A 101 7.54 -3.86 -5.86
N MET A 102 6.97 -2.70 -6.22
CA MET A 102 7.41 -1.93 -7.37
C MET A 102 8.85 -1.43 -7.18
N LEU A 103 9.19 -0.87 -6.01
CA LEU A 103 10.56 -0.44 -5.70
C LEU A 103 11.54 -1.62 -5.72
N ALA A 104 11.17 -2.76 -5.15
CA ALA A 104 11.99 -3.97 -5.17
C ALA A 104 12.24 -4.51 -6.58
N SER A 105 11.22 -4.46 -7.46
CA SER A 105 11.36 -4.87 -8.87
C SER A 105 12.34 -4.00 -9.65
N ARG A 106 12.57 -2.76 -9.17
CA ARG A 106 13.54 -1.80 -9.74
C ARG A 106 14.90 -1.82 -9.05
N SER A 107 15.14 -2.78 -8.15
CA SER A 107 16.38 -2.91 -7.37
C SER A 107 16.66 -1.71 -6.44
N LEU A 108 15.60 -1.07 -5.94
CA LEU A 108 15.67 0.05 -5.00
C LEU A 108 15.51 -0.38 -3.52
N ALA A 109 15.61 -1.67 -3.27
CA ALA A 109 15.56 -2.26 -1.94
C ALA A 109 16.53 -3.44 -1.84
N ARG A 110 17.21 -3.60 -0.70
CA ARG A 110 18.06 -4.78 -0.44
C ARG A 110 17.28 -5.99 0.06
N LYS A 111 16.17 -5.76 0.77
CA LYS A 111 15.21 -6.78 1.27
C LYS A 111 13.83 -6.15 1.38
N VAL A 112 12.78 -6.97 1.36
CA VAL A 112 11.40 -6.52 1.53
C VAL A 112 10.66 -7.35 2.56
N ILE A 113 9.85 -6.69 3.39
CA ILE A 113 8.82 -7.33 4.21
C ILE A 113 7.47 -6.82 3.73
N LEU A 114 6.60 -7.72 3.31
CA LEU A 114 5.22 -7.43 2.93
C LEU A 114 4.30 -7.94 4.03
N THR A 115 3.54 -7.05 4.67
CA THR A 115 2.54 -7.46 5.65
C THR A 115 1.14 -7.14 5.15
N ASP A 116 0.29 -8.18 5.10
CA ASP A 116 -1.10 -8.07 4.64
C ASP A 116 -1.19 -7.25 3.33
N SER A 117 -0.28 -7.54 2.38
CA SER A 117 -0.03 -6.70 1.22
C SER A 117 -1.12 -6.84 0.16
N ALA A 118 -1.56 -5.72 -0.38
CA ALA A 118 -2.35 -5.73 -1.61
C ALA A 118 -1.44 -6.01 -2.83
N GLY A 119 -2.01 -6.49 -3.93
CA GLY A 119 -1.26 -6.74 -5.18
C GLY A 119 -1.83 -7.86 -6.04
N ILE A 120 -2.47 -8.85 -5.42
CA ILE A 120 -3.18 -9.89 -6.16
C ILE A 120 -4.55 -9.36 -6.57
N LYS A 121 -4.86 -9.50 -7.85
CA LYS A 121 -6.14 -9.03 -8.37
C LYS A 121 -7.28 -9.93 -7.87
N PRO A 122 -8.28 -9.38 -7.17
CA PRO A 122 -9.37 -10.20 -6.65
C PRO A 122 -10.13 -10.90 -7.77
N HIS A 123 -10.42 -12.18 -7.58
CA HIS A 123 -11.39 -12.90 -8.40
C HIS A 123 -12.80 -12.49 -8.01
N HIS A 124 -13.40 -11.61 -8.78
CA HIS A 124 -14.75 -11.13 -8.53
C HIS A 124 -15.82 -12.10 -9.05
N SER A 125 -16.88 -12.29 -8.27
CA SER A 125 -18.04 -13.08 -8.67
C SER A 125 -18.85 -12.42 -9.80
N ALA A 126 -19.64 -13.20 -10.53
CA ALA A 126 -20.55 -12.67 -11.55
C ALA A 126 -21.51 -11.61 -10.98
N SER A 127 -21.93 -11.74 -9.72
CA SER A 127 -22.77 -10.75 -9.04
C SER A 127 -22.08 -9.41 -8.82
N TYR A 128 -20.77 -9.42 -8.58
CA TYR A 128 -19.96 -8.19 -8.51
C TYR A 128 -19.95 -7.47 -9.87
N TYR A 129 -19.67 -8.20 -10.95
CA TYR A 129 -19.70 -7.61 -12.29
C TYR A 129 -21.06 -7.07 -12.66
N ALA A 130 -22.14 -7.76 -12.31
CA ALA A 130 -23.50 -7.26 -12.51
C ALA A 130 -23.74 -5.92 -11.80
N LYS A 131 -23.27 -5.76 -10.55
CA LYS A 131 -23.32 -4.49 -9.80
C LYS A 131 -22.50 -3.39 -10.48
N VAL A 132 -21.28 -3.71 -10.92
CA VAL A 132 -20.40 -2.75 -11.63
C VAL A 132 -21.05 -2.28 -12.94
N TYR A 133 -21.59 -3.20 -13.75
CA TYR A 133 -22.23 -2.84 -15.01
C TYR A 133 -23.52 -2.06 -14.79
N SER A 134 -24.35 -2.41 -13.79
CA SER A 134 -25.53 -1.63 -13.44
C SER A 134 -25.18 -0.20 -13.00
N TYR A 135 -24.10 -0.03 -12.23
CA TYR A 135 -23.60 1.30 -11.87
C TYR A 135 -23.11 2.10 -13.08
N LYS A 136 -22.36 1.47 -14.00
CA LYS A 136 -21.90 2.10 -15.23
C LYS A 136 -23.09 2.54 -16.12
N ALA A 137 -24.10 1.68 -16.25
CA ALA A 137 -25.31 1.99 -17.00
C ALA A 137 -26.10 3.15 -16.37
N MET A 138 -26.27 3.15 -15.04
CA MET A 138 -26.87 4.24 -14.28
C MET A 138 -26.12 5.55 -14.49
N LYS A 139 -24.76 5.54 -14.36
CA LYS A 139 -23.92 6.71 -14.59
C LYS A 139 -24.07 7.28 -16.00
N LYS A 140 -24.19 6.41 -17.01
CA LYS A 140 -24.43 6.81 -18.41
C LYS A 140 -25.82 7.42 -18.59
N ALA A 141 -26.84 6.81 -18.00
CA ALA A 141 -28.22 7.33 -18.07
C ALA A 141 -28.36 8.71 -17.38
N LEU A 142 -27.71 8.88 -16.22
CA LEU A 142 -27.66 10.16 -15.50
C LEU A 142 -26.85 11.26 -16.23
N SER A 143 -26.10 10.90 -17.27
CA SER A 143 -25.38 11.88 -18.11
C SER A 143 -26.23 12.47 -19.22
N LEU A 144 -27.48 12.01 -19.41
CA LEU A 144 -28.44 12.60 -20.35
C LEU A 144 -28.83 14.01 -19.88
N PRO A 145 -29.08 14.96 -20.80
CA PRO A 145 -29.33 16.37 -20.48
C PRO A 145 -30.42 16.59 -19.42
N LEU A 146 -31.49 15.76 -19.45
CA LEU A 146 -32.65 15.86 -18.55
C LEU A 146 -32.33 15.51 -17.08
N LEU A 147 -31.26 14.75 -16.80
CA LEU A 147 -30.90 14.23 -15.49
C LEU A 147 -29.55 14.75 -14.97
N ARG A 148 -28.88 15.57 -15.79
CA ARG A 148 -27.51 16.04 -15.53
C ARG A 148 -27.39 16.78 -14.20
N ASP A 149 -28.36 17.62 -13.86
CA ASP A 149 -28.34 18.42 -12.62
C ASP A 149 -28.49 17.59 -11.34
N LYS A 150 -29.09 16.39 -11.43
CA LYS A 150 -29.29 15.47 -10.31
C LYS A 150 -28.22 14.37 -10.25
N LYS A 151 -27.34 14.30 -11.24
CA LYS A 151 -26.38 13.22 -11.42
C LYS A 151 -25.48 13.02 -10.20
N GLU A 152 -24.80 14.08 -9.76
CA GLU A 152 -23.84 13.95 -8.66
C GLU A 152 -24.54 13.59 -7.33
N ALA A 153 -25.68 14.18 -7.01
CA ALA A 153 -26.43 13.85 -5.81
C ALA A 153 -26.90 12.38 -5.77
N ILE A 154 -27.31 11.83 -6.93
CA ILE A 154 -27.72 10.42 -7.02
C ILE A 154 -26.51 9.50 -6.92
N LEU A 155 -25.40 9.84 -7.57
CA LEU A 155 -24.17 9.06 -7.52
C LEU A 155 -23.56 9.07 -6.12
N ASP A 156 -23.55 10.20 -5.42
CA ASP A 156 -23.06 10.30 -4.05
C ASP A 156 -23.90 9.48 -3.08
N LYS A 157 -25.23 9.51 -3.21
CA LYS A 157 -26.12 8.67 -2.41
C LYS A 157 -25.89 7.17 -2.66
N TYR A 158 -25.59 6.78 -3.90
CA TYR A 158 -25.27 5.40 -4.24
C TYR A 158 -23.89 5.01 -3.68
N ARG A 159 -22.87 5.84 -3.86
CA ARG A 159 -21.50 5.65 -3.32
C ARG A 159 -21.51 5.51 -1.81
N GLY A 160 -22.26 6.37 -1.11
CA GLY A 160 -22.40 6.31 0.36
C GLY A 160 -22.99 4.98 0.88
N LYS A 161 -23.77 4.28 0.04
CA LYS A 161 -24.38 2.97 0.39
C LYS A 161 -23.50 1.76 0.04
N THR A 162 -22.63 1.89 -0.96
CA THR A 162 -21.93 0.75 -1.57
C THR A 162 -20.41 0.86 -1.54
N GLY A 163 -19.87 2.05 -1.30
CA GLY A 163 -18.43 2.28 -1.18
C GLY A 163 -17.88 1.87 0.18
N SER A 164 -16.61 1.45 0.23
CA SER A 164 -15.90 1.27 1.51
C SER A 164 -15.81 2.60 2.27
N ALA A 165 -15.56 2.52 3.60
CA ALA A 165 -15.34 3.70 4.42
C ALA A 165 -14.21 4.58 3.85
N ASP A 166 -13.10 3.96 3.48
CA ASP A 166 -11.93 4.63 2.90
C ASP A 166 -12.23 5.33 1.58
N TYR A 167 -13.00 4.67 0.68
CA TYR A 167 -13.42 5.27 -0.58
C TYR A 167 -14.31 6.50 -0.35
N ASN A 168 -15.19 6.43 0.64
CA ASN A 168 -16.12 7.53 0.94
C ASN A 168 -15.40 8.71 1.62
N ALA A 169 -14.39 8.46 2.45
CA ALA A 169 -13.58 9.48 3.12
C ALA A 169 -12.59 10.18 2.18
N ALA A 170 -12.18 9.52 1.08
CA ALA A 170 -11.18 10.05 0.16
C ALA A 170 -11.70 11.23 -0.69
N SER A 171 -10.81 12.16 -1.04
CA SER A 171 -11.07 13.23 -2.01
C SER A 171 -11.44 12.68 -3.40
N PRO A 172 -12.02 13.47 -4.28
CA PRO A 172 -12.28 13.04 -5.67
C PRO A 172 -11.01 12.63 -6.43
N GLY A 173 -9.85 13.24 -6.13
CA GLY A 173 -8.53 12.87 -6.67
C GLY A 173 -8.13 11.48 -6.19
N MET A 174 -8.09 11.30 -4.89
CA MET A 174 -7.72 10.03 -4.25
C MET A 174 -8.66 8.88 -4.60
N ARG A 175 -9.97 9.13 -4.80
CA ARG A 175 -10.91 8.09 -5.30
C ARG A 175 -10.55 7.59 -6.70
N ARG A 176 -10.07 8.47 -7.58
CA ARG A 176 -9.61 8.06 -8.93
C ARG A 176 -8.34 7.20 -8.81
N ILE A 177 -7.39 7.65 -8.00
CA ILE A 177 -6.15 6.92 -7.71
C ILE A 177 -6.49 5.53 -7.13
N MET A 178 -7.35 5.46 -6.10
CA MET A 178 -7.79 4.19 -5.51
C MET A 178 -8.37 3.23 -6.56
N SER A 179 -9.25 3.75 -7.43
CA SER A 179 -9.86 2.93 -8.49
C SER A 179 -8.83 2.44 -9.51
N THR A 180 -7.78 3.20 -9.75
CA THR A 180 -6.67 2.83 -10.64
C THR A 180 -5.82 1.74 -10.02
N VAL A 181 -5.28 1.96 -8.81
CA VAL A 181 -4.36 1.01 -8.16
C VAL A 181 -5.04 -0.33 -7.80
N LEU A 182 -6.34 -0.32 -7.46
CA LEU A 182 -7.10 -1.55 -7.23
C LEU A 182 -7.31 -2.40 -8.50
N GLY A 183 -7.18 -1.80 -9.67
CA GLY A 183 -7.28 -2.49 -10.97
C GLY A 183 -5.98 -3.15 -11.43
N GLU A 184 -4.86 -2.86 -10.79
CA GLU A 184 -3.54 -3.36 -11.16
C GLU A 184 -3.32 -4.82 -10.73
N ASP A 185 -2.57 -5.56 -11.54
CA ASP A 185 -2.14 -6.94 -11.25
C ASP A 185 -0.63 -6.96 -11.04
N PHE A 186 -0.20 -7.43 -9.88
CA PHE A 186 1.22 -7.43 -9.48
C PHE A 186 1.96 -8.74 -9.74
N ILE A 187 1.31 -9.76 -10.28
CA ILE A 187 2.02 -11.00 -10.69
C ILE A 187 3.22 -10.71 -11.62
N PRO A 188 3.11 -9.84 -12.65
CA PRO A 188 4.26 -9.47 -13.47
C PRO A 188 5.37 -8.72 -12.72
N VAL A 189 5.02 -7.90 -11.70
CA VAL A 189 5.97 -7.18 -10.86
C VAL A 189 6.71 -8.13 -9.93
N LEU A 190 5.98 -9.04 -9.26
CA LEU A 190 6.55 -10.08 -8.39
C LEU A 190 7.62 -10.91 -9.11
N LYS A 191 7.41 -11.24 -10.38
CA LYS A 191 8.38 -11.97 -11.21
C LYS A 191 9.68 -11.21 -11.49
N GLN A 192 9.70 -9.90 -11.26
CA GLN A 192 10.90 -9.05 -11.43
C GLN A 192 11.68 -8.87 -10.13
N ILE A 193 11.09 -9.18 -8.97
CA ILE A 193 11.76 -9.08 -7.67
C ILE A 193 12.89 -10.13 -7.61
N LYS A 194 14.07 -9.70 -7.12
CA LYS A 194 15.27 -10.54 -6.98
C LYS A 194 15.86 -10.51 -5.57
N VAL A 195 15.33 -9.67 -4.70
CA VAL A 195 15.81 -9.50 -3.33
C VAL A 195 15.04 -10.40 -2.36
N PRO A 196 15.66 -10.83 -1.24
CA PRO A 196 14.96 -11.59 -0.21
C PRO A 196 13.67 -10.90 0.22
N THR A 197 12.57 -11.65 0.24
CA THR A 197 11.24 -11.11 0.50
C THR A 197 10.51 -11.95 1.54
N LEU A 198 10.17 -11.35 2.67
CA LEU A 198 9.40 -11.98 3.73
C LEU A 198 7.94 -11.54 3.65
N LEU A 199 7.03 -12.49 3.77
CA LEU A 199 5.60 -12.26 3.82
C LEU A 199 5.09 -12.51 5.24
N VAL A 200 4.31 -11.59 5.81
CA VAL A 200 3.67 -11.73 7.12
C VAL A 200 2.18 -11.46 6.95
N TRP A 201 1.33 -12.39 7.39
CA TRP A 201 -0.09 -12.32 7.07
C TRP A 201 -1.00 -12.75 8.19
N GLY A 202 -2.11 -12.03 8.38
CA GLY A 202 -3.20 -12.45 9.25
C GLY A 202 -4.06 -13.54 8.60
N SER A 203 -4.33 -14.64 9.33
CA SER A 203 -5.14 -15.75 8.79
C SER A 203 -6.60 -15.36 8.57
N GLU A 204 -7.10 -14.31 9.25
CA GLU A 204 -8.46 -13.81 9.14
C GLU A 204 -8.56 -12.48 8.36
N ASP A 205 -7.53 -12.14 7.56
CA ASP A 205 -7.56 -10.96 6.71
C ASP A 205 -8.63 -11.11 5.61
N THR A 206 -9.61 -10.22 5.64
CA THR A 206 -10.70 -10.18 4.66
C THR A 206 -10.50 -9.13 3.57
N ALA A 207 -9.53 -8.23 3.74
CA ALA A 207 -9.21 -7.19 2.76
C ALA A 207 -8.22 -7.70 1.70
N THR A 208 -7.17 -8.38 2.16
CA THR A 208 -6.19 -9.10 1.34
C THR A 208 -6.09 -10.52 1.90
N PRO A 209 -6.91 -11.47 1.44
CA PRO A 209 -6.98 -12.81 2.01
C PRO A 209 -5.63 -13.52 2.05
N LEU A 210 -5.44 -14.42 3.04
CA LEU A 210 -4.21 -15.21 3.19
C LEU A 210 -3.78 -15.89 1.88
N SER A 211 -4.76 -16.31 1.05
CA SER A 211 -4.50 -16.87 -0.29
C SER A 211 -3.74 -15.94 -1.23
N ASP A 212 -3.80 -14.62 -1.01
CA ASP A 212 -3.01 -13.66 -1.77
C ASP A 212 -1.54 -13.75 -1.35
N GLY A 213 -1.26 -13.88 -0.05
CA GLY A 213 0.08 -14.13 0.50
C GLY A 213 0.67 -15.45 0.00
N GLU A 214 -0.13 -16.53 -0.01
CA GLU A 214 0.26 -17.84 -0.55
C GLU A 214 0.59 -17.75 -2.05
N THR A 215 -0.21 -16.99 -2.81
CA THR A 215 0.04 -16.75 -4.23
C THR A 215 1.34 -15.98 -4.44
N MET A 216 1.58 -14.91 -3.66
CA MET A 216 2.83 -14.13 -3.72
C MET A 216 4.04 -15.01 -3.39
N GLU A 217 3.96 -15.83 -2.35
CA GLU A 217 5.02 -16.76 -1.96
C GLU A 217 5.34 -17.74 -3.09
N SER A 218 4.32 -18.36 -3.69
CA SER A 218 4.48 -19.29 -4.82
C SER A 218 5.23 -18.63 -5.97
N VAL A 219 4.78 -17.45 -6.41
CA VAL A 219 5.38 -16.73 -7.53
C VAL A 219 6.83 -16.34 -7.23
N LEU A 220 7.14 -15.89 -6.00
CA LEU A 220 8.49 -15.53 -5.60
C LEU A 220 9.41 -16.75 -5.56
N LYS A 221 8.95 -17.89 -5.00
CA LYS A 221 9.70 -19.17 -4.98
C LYS A 221 9.98 -19.69 -6.38
N GLU A 222 8.97 -19.67 -7.26
CA GLU A 222 9.13 -20.07 -8.67
C GLU A 222 10.16 -19.22 -9.41
N ASN A 223 10.32 -17.96 -8.99
CA ASN A 223 11.30 -17.02 -9.54
C ASN A 223 12.69 -17.11 -8.86
N GLY A 224 12.87 -18.04 -7.92
CA GLY A 224 14.14 -18.28 -7.22
C GLY A 224 14.47 -17.25 -6.14
N VAL A 225 13.47 -16.52 -5.65
CA VAL A 225 13.65 -15.55 -4.57
C VAL A 225 13.66 -16.27 -3.22
N ASP A 226 14.61 -15.93 -2.35
CA ASP A 226 14.59 -16.35 -0.94
C ASP A 226 13.38 -15.72 -0.25
N THR A 227 12.37 -16.53 0.05
CA THR A 227 11.08 -16.07 0.56
C THR A 227 10.44 -17.07 1.51
N ALA A 228 9.70 -16.55 2.47
CA ALA A 228 8.86 -17.31 3.39
C ALA A 228 7.58 -16.54 3.71
N LEU A 229 6.50 -17.29 3.99
CA LEU A 229 5.24 -16.74 4.50
C LEU A 229 5.09 -17.11 5.98
N ILE A 230 4.94 -16.11 6.83
CA ILE A 230 4.66 -16.27 8.27
C ILE A 230 3.21 -15.90 8.51
N VAL A 231 2.42 -16.85 9.00
CA VAL A 231 1.01 -16.63 9.31
C VAL A 231 0.83 -16.25 10.77
N PHE A 232 0.07 -15.20 11.02
CA PHE A 232 -0.39 -14.76 12.33
C PHE A 232 -1.83 -15.24 12.52
N GLU A 233 -1.96 -16.36 13.22
CA GLU A 233 -3.23 -17.03 13.42
C GLU A 233 -4.24 -16.17 14.19
N GLY A 234 -5.49 -16.10 13.68
CA GLY A 234 -6.57 -15.32 14.25
C GLY A 234 -6.39 -13.80 14.13
N ARG A 235 -5.45 -13.33 13.29
CA ARG A 235 -5.21 -11.90 13.08
C ARG A 235 -5.81 -11.42 11.76
N SER A 236 -6.19 -10.13 11.77
CA SER A 236 -6.87 -9.49 10.65
C SER A 236 -5.90 -8.73 9.74
N HIS A 237 -6.41 -7.78 8.95
CA HIS A 237 -5.65 -6.94 8.00
C HIS A 237 -4.54 -6.08 8.64
N PHE A 238 -4.51 -5.94 9.96
CA PHE A 238 -3.48 -5.21 10.69
C PHE A 238 -2.67 -6.15 11.59
N ALA A 239 -2.36 -7.36 11.11
CA ALA A 239 -1.65 -8.40 11.86
C ALA A 239 -0.36 -7.89 12.50
N TYR A 240 0.38 -7.02 11.83
CA TYR A 240 1.61 -6.38 12.33
C TYR A 240 1.39 -5.48 13.55
N LEU A 241 0.19 -4.90 13.73
CA LEU A 241 -0.19 -4.11 14.91
C LEU A 241 -0.74 -5.01 16.02
N GLU A 242 -1.54 -6.00 15.66
CA GLU A 242 -2.19 -6.91 16.59
C GLU A 242 -1.18 -7.83 17.32
N GLU A 243 -0.09 -8.17 16.65
CA GLU A 243 1.04 -8.97 17.17
C GLU A 243 2.36 -8.18 17.10
N CYS A 244 2.33 -6.89 17.40
CA CYS A 244 3.44 -5.98 17.18
C CYS A 244 4.79 -6.44 17.80
N PRO A 245 4.87 -6.97 19.03
CA PRO A 245 6.14 -7.48 19.57
C PRO A 245 6.71 -8.64 18.75
N ARG A 246 5.86 -9.57 18.30
CA ARG A 246 6.28 -10.70 17.45
C ARG A 246 6.72 -10.21 16.07
N PHE A 247 5.98 -9.26 15.49
CA PHE A 247 6.34 -8.64 14.20
C PHE A 247 7.70 -7.94 14.27
N ILE A 248 7.96 -7.15 15.33
CA ILE A 248 9.26 -6.50 15.54
C ILE A 248 10.39 -7.53 15.67
N SER A 249 10.17 -8.63 16.38
CA SER A 249 11.17 -9.69 16.52
C SER A 249 11.49 -10.35 15.17
N ILE A 250 10.48 -10.57 14.34
CA ILE A 250 10.63 -11.08 12.98
C ILE A 250 11.41 -10.08 12.10
N CYS A 251 11.05 -8.80 12.16
CA CYS A 251 11.78 -7.76 11.44
C CYS A 251 13.26 -7.77 11.81
N LYS A 252 13.60 -7.75 13.12
CA LYS A 252 14.99 -7.77 13.59
C LYS A 252 15.79 -8.99 13.15
N ALA A 253 15.14 -10.13 13.00
CA ALA A 253 15.79 -11.35 12.53
C ALA A 253 16.02 -11.36 11.02
N PHE A 254 15.21 -10.63 10.27
CA PHE A 254 15.27 -10.63 8.81
C PHE A 254 16.11 -9.49 8.24
N ILE A 255 16.10 -8.28 8.84
CA ILE A 255 16.82 -7.08 8.35
C ILE A 255 18.31 -7.03 8.79
#